data_d7f16aaa65aacbff709262999c20e574
#
_entry.id   d7f16aaa65aacbff709262999c20e574
#
_cell.length_a   1.000
_cell.length_b   1.000
_cell.length_c   1.000
_cell.angle_alpha   90.00
_cell.angle_beta   90.00
_cell.angle_gamma   90.00
#
_symmetry.space_group_name_H-M   'P 1'
#
loop_
_entity.id
_entity.type
_entity.pdbx_description
1 polymer ?
#
loop_
_entity_poly.entity_id
_entity_poly.type
_entity_poly.pdbx_seq_one_letter_code
_entity_poly.pdbx_strand_id
1 'polypeptide(L)'
;MEFEKTLQIGNIKSVEIKLDAIFNKGVVKQDNFLDVLISNGYTWHCGGMSDPFQPIEQKLGVTKQLIDVTNKYGIHILFSTKSDTTYDCDINPELHTFQLSVTNVVNRQDIEPNVADINSRYRFYRDLKDRGFKVGIRIQPFIPGITSTDIIDMFSDADNFTIEGLKLVPQNKEHKEYLLELTGLKSSDFTQMGLLNLKPEIRIKLYEPFIKKLEEKGLDYSIADNDMHQYGTNKCCCGDALIHKSTDFNNTSMIWKYGIDYAKEQIDEEIFNCGVRDCKCNQLFTSNRQEGCVSVQDFYDKRFYRKSSPFSPEFLYKEEK
;
A
#
# COMPACT_ATOMS: atom_id res chain seq x y z
N MET A 1 11.93 21.45 3.37
CA MET A 1 10.96 21.63 2.26
C MET A 1 9.69 22.16 2.88
N GLU A 2 9.44 23.45 2.75
CA GLU A 2 8.13 24.01 3.11
C GLU A 2 7.13 23.46 2.10
N PHE A 3 6.29 22.54 2.54
CA PHE A 3 5.08 22.22 1.83
C PHE A 3 4.11 23.38 2.07
N GLU A 4 4.26 24.46 1.34
CA GLU A 4 3.19 25.43 1.10
C GLU A 4 2.08 24.77 0.27
N LYS A 5 1.56 23.66 0.74
CA LYS A 5 0.38 23.09 0.17
C LYS A 5 -0.78 23.50 1.03
N THR A 6 -1.67 24.25 0.44
CA THR A 6 -3.00 24.50 1.00
C THR A 6 -3.56 23.18 1.50
N LEU A 7 -3.85 23.09 2.79
CA LEU A 7 -4.43 21.88 3.38
C LEU A 7 -5.73 21.55 2.64
N GLN A 8 -5.77 20.39 1.98
CA GLN A 8 -6.96 19.92 1.32
C GLN A 8 -7.76 19.05 2.28
N ILE A 9 -8.94 19.52 2.64
CA ILE A 9 -9.85 18.80 3.54
C ILE A 9 -10.79 17.93 2.69
N GLY A 10 -10.89 16.64 3.02
CA GLY A 10 -11.81 15.72 2.38
C GLY A 10 -13.28 16.12 2.58
N ASN A 11 -14.08 16.00 1.52
CA ASN A 11 -15.52 16.29 1.59
C ASN A 11 -16.30 15.04 2.03
N ILE A 12 -16.42 14.82 3.32
CA ILE A 12 -17.08 13.64 3.92
C ILE A 12 -18.57 13.59 3.56
N LYS A 13 -19.22 14.73 3.45
CA LYS A 13 -20.62 14.77 2.99
C LYS A 13 -20.81 14.16 1.59
N SER A 14 -19.89 14.40 0.68
CA SER A 14 -19.93 13.77 -0.66
C SER A 14 -19.75 12.25 -0.58
N VAL A 15 -18.92 11.76 0.35
CA VAL A 15 -18.78 10.33 0.62
C VAL A 15 -20.08 9.74 1.14
N GLU A 16 -20.69 10.37 2.14
CA GLU A 16 -21.99 9.93 2.71
C GLU A 16 -23.09 9.87 1.64
N ILE A 17 -23.22 10.91 0.82
CA ILE A 17 -24.19 10.93 -0.29
C ILE A 17 -23.97 9.77 -1.26
N LYS A 18 -22.72 9.47 -1.59
CA LYS A 18 -22.37 8.35 -2.47
C LYS A 18 -22.73 7.00 -1.84
N LEU A 19 -22.38 6.77 -0.60
CA LEU A 19 -22.70 5.54 0.11
C LEU A 19 -24.22 5.35 0.26
N ASP A 20 -24.95 6.42 0.60
CA ASP A 20 -26.40 6.39 0.66
C ASP A 20 -27.04 6.03 -0.70
N ALA A 21 -26.51 6.57 -1.79
CA ALA A 21 -26.98 6.24 -3.13
C ALA A 21 -26.75 4.76 -3.47
N ILE A 22 -25.59 4.20 -3.12
CA ILE A 22 -25.24 2.80 -3.41
C ILE A 22 -26.03 1.85 -2.53
N PHE A 23 -25.97 2.02 -1.20
CA PHE A 23 -26.46 1.01 -0.26
C PHE A 23 -27.96 1.15 0.07
N ASN A 24 -28.47 2.36 0.15
CA ASN A 24 -29.88 2.59 0.49
C ASN A 24 -30.78 2.75 -0.73
N LYS A 25 -30.28 3.29 -1.86
CA LYS A 25 -31.07 3.54 -3.07
C LYS A 25 -30.77 2.57 -4.21
N GLY A 26 -29.77 1.69 -4.07
CA GLY A 26 -29.37 0.73 -5.09
C GLY A 26 -28.79 1.36 -6.38
N VAL A 27 -28.31 2.61 -6.29
CA VAL A 27 -27.80 3.34 -7.45
C VAL A 27 -26.30 3.05 -7.59
N VAL A 28 -25.94 2.04 -8.38
CA VAL A 28 -24.56 1.69 -8.73
C VAL A 28 -24.31 2.04 -10.19
N LYS A 29 -23.45 3.00 -10.46
CA LYS A 29 -23.06 3.34 -11.82
C LYS A 29 -22.01 2.35 -12.32
N GLN A 30 -22.40 1.48 -13.26
CA GLN A 30 -21.53 0.42 -13.79
C GLN A 30 -20.33 0.97 -14.58
N ASP A 31 -20.41 2.17 -15.12
CA ASP A 31 -19.31 2.89 -15.76
C ASP A 31 -18.39 3.64 -14.78
N ASN A 32 -18.70 3.58 -13.48
CA ASN A 32 -17.87 4.14 -12.42
C ASN A 32 -17.27 3.03 -11.57
N PHE A 33 -15.99 2.71 -11.80
CA PHE A 33 -15.33 1.62 -11.10
C PHE A 33 -15.35 1.75 -9.56
N LEU A 34 -15.36 2.98 -9.02
CA LEU A 34 -15.46 3.19 -7.57
C LEU A 34 -16.82 2.75 -7.03
N ASP A 35 -17.90 3.00 -7.76
CA ASP A 35 -19.23 2.55 -7.35
C ASP A 35 -19.30 1.02 -7.33
N VAL A 36 -18.69 0.37 -8.35
CA VAL A 36 -18.62 -1.09 -8.44
C VAL A 36 -17.78 -1.66 -7.30
N LEU A 37 -16.61 -1.10 -7.01
CA LEU A 37 -15.78 -1.56 -5.90
C LEU A 37 -16.48 -1.39 -4.54
N ILE A 38 -17.09 -0.23 -4.31
CA ILE A 38 -17.81 0.05 -3.07
C ILE A 38 -18.97 -0.92 -2.89
N SER A 39 -19.79 -1.12 -3.92
CA SER A 39 -20.95 -2.02 -3.85
C SER A 39 -20.57 -3.49 -3.67
N ASN A 40 -19.39 -3.88 -4.10
CA ASN A 40 -18.83 -5.23 -3.93
C ASN A 40 -18.01 -5.41 -2.64
N GLY A 41 -17.94 -4.42 -1.76
CA GLY A 41 -17.32 -4.54 -0.44
C GLY A 41 -15.78 -4.61 -0.45
N TYR A 42 -15.12 -4.02 -1.45
CA TYR A 42 -13.67 -3.96 -1.47
C TYR A 42 -13.14 -3.07 -0.34
N THR A 43 -12.05 -3.51 0.28
CA THR A 43 -11.41 -2.78 1.39
C THR A 43 -10.86 -1.44 0.91
N TRP A 44 -11.16 -0.39 1.64
CA TRP A 44 -10.57 0.92 1.41
C TRP A 44 -9.21 1.00 2.09
N HIS A 45 -8.23 1.58 1.42
CA HIS A 45 -6.93 1.89 2.02
C HIS A 45 -6.85 3.38 2.32
N CYS A 46 -6.76 3.72 3.60
CA CYS A 46 -6.59 5.09 4.10
C CYS A 46 -5.17 5.26 4.67
N GLY A 47 -4.43 6.24 4.18
CA GLY A 47 -3.06 6.51 4.63
C GLY A 47 -1.98 6.39 3.54
N GLY A 48 -2.37 6.12 2.28
CA GLY A 48 -1.40 6.00 1.18
C GLY A 48 -0.74 7.32 0.75
N MET A 49 -1.40 8.46 0.97
CA MET A 49 -0.90 9.78 0.57
C MET A 49 -0.62 10.72 1.74
N SER A 50 -1.33 10.53 2.84
CA SER A 50 -1.15 11.30 4.08
C SER A 50 -1.61 10.43 5.25
N ASP A 51 -0.99 10.61 6.42
CA ASP A 51 -1.39 9.88 7.61
C ASP A 51 -2.80 10.30 8.06
N PRO A 52 -3.76 9.37 8.24
CA PRO A 52 -5.12 9.68 8.67
C PRO A 52 -5.18 10.18 10.12
N PHE A 53 -4.20 9.85 10.94
CA PHE A 53 -4.17 10.20 12.37
C PHE A 53 -3.05 11.18 12.71
N GLN A 54 -2.76 12.13 11.81
CA GLN A 54 -1.80 13.19 12.10
C GLN A 54 -2.38 14.20 13.12
N PRO A 55 -1.54 14.95 13.84
CA PRO A 55 -1.99 15.84 14.93
C PRO A 55 -3.08 16.85 14.56
N ILE A 56 -3.14 17.27 13.29
CA ILE A 56 -4.17 18.20 12.82
C ILE A 56 -5.59 17.59 12.90
N GLU A 57 -5.69 16.25 12.92
CA GLU A 57 -6.96 15.54 12.99
C GLU A 57 -7.72 15.86 14.29
N GLN A 58 -7.01 16.15 15.40
CA GLN A 58 -7.64 16.62 16.65
C GLN A 58 -8.50 17.88 16.46
N LYS A 59 -8.16 18.71 15.48
CA LYS A 59 -8.89 19.96 15.20
C LYS A 59 -9.93 19.78 14.10
N LEU A 60 -9.62 18.97 13.09
CA LEU A 60 -10.45 18.88 11.90
C LEU A 60 -11.48 17.75 12.00
N GLY A 61 -11.16 16.64 12.65
CA GLY A 61 -12.05 15.50 12.81
C GLY A 61 -12.50 14.88 11.47
N VAL A 62 -11.69 14.98 10.43
CA VAL A 62 -12.06 14.50 9.08
C VAL A 62 -12.06 12.98 9.04
N THR A 63 -11.01 12.36 9.60
CA THR A 63 -10.91 10.89 9.68
C THR A 63 -12.00 10.34 10.59
N LYS A 64 -12.28 11.02 11.72
CA LYS A 64 -13.39 10.66 12.61
C LYS A 64 -14.72 10.65 11.85
N GLN A 65 -15.05 11.73 11.14
CA GLN A 65 -16.26 11.81 10.34
C GLN A 65 -16.32 10.73 9.24
N LEU A 66 -15.17 10.43 8.60
CA LEU A 66 -15.08 9.35 7.63
C LEU A 66 -15.45 8.00 8.26
N ILE A 67 -14.87 7.68 9.42
CA ILE A 67 -15.12 6.44 10.16
C ILE A 67 -16.58 6.37 10.57
N ASP A 68 -17.15 7.45 11.15
CA ASP A 68 -18.54 7.51 11.55
C ASP A 68 -19.50 7.23 10.38
N VAL A 69 -19.18 7.77 9.20
CA VAL A 69 -19.96 7.53 7.97
C VAL A 69 -19.79 6.10 7.46
N THR A 70 -18.55 5.61 7.35
CA THR A 70 -18.26 4.28 6.80
C THR A 70 -18.78 3.15 7.68
N ASN A 71 -18.77 3.32 9.01
CA ASN A 71 -19.35 2.37 9.95
C ASN A 71 -20.84 2.11 9.71
N LYS A 72 -21.61 3.15 9.35
CA LYS A 72 -23.03 3.02 9.02
C LYS A 72 -23.31 2.07 7.85
N TYR A 73 -22.35 1.92 6.95
CA TYR A 73 -22.48 1.11 5.72
C TYR A 73 -21.63 -0.15 5.73
N GLY A 74 -20.96 -0.47 6.84
CA GLY A 74 -20.14 -1.68 6.97
C GLY A 74 -18.92 -1.69 6.04
N ILE A 75 -18.31 -0.53 5.81
CA ILE A 75 -17.15 -0.41 4.92
C ILE A 75 -15.88 -0.86 5.64
N HIS A 76 -15.19 -1.83 5.08
CA HIS A 76 -13.88 -2.25 5.58
C HIS A 76 -12.79 -1.26 5.20
N ILE A 77 -11.98 -0.83 6.18
CA ILE A 77 -10.87 0.11 5.97
C ILE A 77 -9.58 -0.43 6.56
N LEU A 78 -8.52 -0.43 5.75
CA LEU A 78 -7.15 -0.56 6.19
C LEU A 78 -6.55 0.83 6.42
N PHE A 79 -6.13 1.12 7.64
CA PHE A 79 -5.42 2.36 7.98
C PHE A 79 -3.91 2.14 7.99
N SER A 80 -3.18 2.90 7.19
CA SER A 80 -1.72 2.98 7.28
C SER A 80 -1.32 4.25 8.02
N THR A 81 -0.54 4.12 9.10
CA THR A 81 -0.20 5.25 9.96
C THR A 81 1.17 5.13 10.62
N LYS A 82 1.76 6.25 10.99
CA LYS A 82 2.91 6.40 11.89
C LYS A 82 2.51 7.00 13.25
N SER A 83 1.22 7.20 13.46
CA SER A 83 0.66 7.71 14.73
C SER A 83 0.71 6.64 15.82
N ASP A 84 0.61 7.08 17.05
CA ASP A 84 0.44 6.27 18.26
C ASP A 84 -0.96 6.38 18.85
N THR A 85 -1.91 6.92 18.06
CA THR A 85 -3.30 7.15 18.51
C THR A 85 -4.25 7.19 17.31
N THR A 86 -5.51 6.88 17.56
CA THR A 86 -6.64 7.13 16.65
C THR A 86 -7.51 8.28 17.14
N TYR A 87 -7.05 8.99 18.14
CA TYR A 87 -7.85 10.01 18.85
C TYR A 87 -9.22 9.44 19.31
N ASP A 88 -10.30 10.18 19.18
CA ASP A 88 -11.66 9.78 19.57
C ASP A 88 -12.45 9.13 18.41
N CYS A 89 -11.77 8.44 17.49
CA CYS A 89 -12.43 7.73 16.40
C CYS A 89 -13.11 6.45 16.90
N ASP A 90 -14.31 6.20 16.41
CA ASP A 90 -15.07 4.96 16.72
C ASP A 90 -14.58 3.80 15.85
N ILE A 91 -13.38 3.30 16.16
CA ILE A 91 -12.77 2.17 15.46
C ILE A 91 -13.36 0.83 15.91
N ASN A 92 -13.66 -0.04 14.94
CA ASN A 92 -14.28 -1.34 15.12
C ASN A 92 -13.38 -2.46 14.54
N PRO A 93 -12.96 -3.48 15.30
CA PRO A 93 -12.07 -4.54 14.83
C PRO A 93 -12.68 -5.44 13.74
N GLU A 94 -14.00 -5.45 13.58
CA GLU A 94 -14.67 -6.18 12.49
C GLU A 94 -14.55 -5.47 11.14
N LEU A 95 -14.42 -4.14 11.14
CA LEU A 95 -14.37 -3.33 9.93
C LEU A 95 -12.99 -2.72 9.66
N HIS A 96 -12.19 -2.54 10.70
CA HIS A 96 -10.94 -1.79 10.58
C HIS A 96 -9.73 -2.66 10.87
N THR A 97 -8.73 -2.52 10.02
CA THR A 97 -7.40 -3.11 10.20
C THR A 97 -6.33 -2.02 10.17
N PHE A 98 -5.18 -2.29 10.73
CA PHE A 98 -4.11 -1.31 10.84
C PHE A 98 -2.83 -1.82 10.24
N GLN A 99 -2.08 -0.92 9.62
CA GLN A 99 -0.72 -1.14 9.17
C GLN A 99 0.15 -0.04 9.76
N LEU A 100 0.92 -0.37 10.80
CA LEU A 100 1.81 0.59 11.46
C LEU A 100 3.13 0.67 10.72
N SER A 101 3.51 1.87 10.29
CA SER A 101 4.80 2.08 9.63
C SER A 101 5.92 2.18 10.66
N VAL A 102 6.93 1.34 10.52
CA VAL A 102 8.11 1.27 11.38
C VAL A 102 9.36 1.18 10.53
N THR A 103 10.21 2.19 10.61
CA THR A 103 11.48 2.24 9.87
C THR A 103 12.63 1.68 10.68
N ASN A 104 12.58 1.84 12.01
CA ASN A 104 13.61 1.40 12.94
C ASN A 104 13.03 1.15 14.35
N VAL A 105 13.71 0.34 15.14
CA VAL A 105 13.40 0.13 16.58
C VAL A 105 14.04 1.18 17.49
N VAL A 106 14.86 2.07 16.95
CA VAL A 106 15.46 3.20 17.65
C VAL A 106 14.87 4.50 17.13
N ASN A 107 14.57 5.43 18.04
CA ASN A 107 14.07 6.75 17.67
C ASN A 107 15.10 7.53 16.86
N ARG A 108 14.74 7.94 15.66
CA ARG A 108 15.56 8.66 14.70
C ARG A 108 14.81 9.89 14.19
N GLN A 109 14.77 10.94 15.05
CA GLN A 109 14.11 12.21 14.70
C GLN A 109 14.76 12.94 13.51
N ASP A 110 16.00 12.60 13.20
CA ASP A 110 16.71 13.07 12.01
C ASP A 110 16.16 12.44 10.71
N ILE A 111 15.56 11.26 10.79
CA ILE A 111 14.99 10.52 9.64
C ILE A 111 13.46 10.67 9.61
N GLU A 112 12.81 10.54 10.75
CA GLU A 112 11.36 10.62 10.91
C GLU A 112 10.98 11.77 11.87
N PRO A 113 11.14 13.05 11.43
CA PRO A 113 10.78 14.19 12.26
C PRO A 113 9.25 14.22 12.46
N ASN A 114 8.84 14.62 13.66
CA ASN A 114 7.42 14.79 14.03
C ASN A 114 6.57 13.51 14.01
N VAL A 115 7.19 12.36 14.04
CA VAL A 115 6.52 11.06 14.16
C VAL A 115 6.55 10.61 15.62
N ALA A 116 5.52 9.91 16.06
CA ALA A 116 5.47 9.32 17.39
C ALA A 116 6.67 8.37 17.62
N ASP A 117 7.22 8.37 18.83
CA ASP A 117 8.37 7.51 19.13
C ASP A 117 8.02 6.02 19.04
N ILE A 118 9.03 5.19 18.81
CA ILE A 118 8.83 3.76 18.59
C ILE A 118 8.15 3.06 19.77
N ASN A 119 8.43 3.47 21.02
CA ASN A 119 7.83 2.85 22.19
C ASN A 119 6.35 3.24 22.31
N SER A 120 5.99 4.46 21.93
CA SER A 120 4.59 4.90 21.87
C SER A 120 3.84 4.15 20.76
N ARG A 121 4.44 4.02 19.58
CA ARG A 121 3.85 3.20 18.50
C ARG A 121 3.72 1.72 18.90
N TYR A 122 4.68 1.17 19.68
CA TYR A 122 4.60 -0.19 20.20
C TYR A 122 3.46 -0.34 21.24
N ARG A 123 3.28 0.60 22.16
CA ARG A 123 2.15 0.59 23.10
C ARG A 123 0.82 0.66 22.36
N PHE A 124 0.72 1.50 21.34
CA PHE A 124 -0.45 1.59 20.48
C PHE A 124 -0.72 0.28 19.72
N TYR A 125 0.32 -0.34 19.17
CA TYR A 125 0.23 -1.67 18.58
C TYR A 125 -0.35 -2.69 19.55
N ARG A 126 0.15 -2.74 20.79
CA ARG A 126 -0.34 -3.66 21.82
C ARG A 126 -1.80 -3.38 22.16
N ASP A 127 -2.18 -2.11 22.34
CA ASP A 127 -3.58 -1.72 22.59
C ASP A 127 -4.51 -2.21 21.48
N LEU A 128 -4.13 -2.03 20.22
CA LEU A 128 -4.93 -2.50 19.09
C LEU A 128 -5.05 -4.04 19.08
N LYS A 129 -3.95 -4.77 19.30
CA LYS A 129 -3.97 -6.24 19.39
C LYS A 129 -4.85 -6.73 20.52
N ASP A 130 -4.73 -6.15 21.71
CA ASP A 130 -5.52 -6.51 22.89
C ASP A 130 -7.02 -6.22 22.71
N ARG A 131 -7.37 -5.26 21.86
CA ARG A 131 -8.74 -4.95 21.44
C ARG A 131 -9.23 -5.82 20.26
N GLY A 132 -8.43 -6.77 19.79
CA GLY A 132 -8.80 -7.72 18.74
C GLY A 132 -8.63 -7.21 17.30
N PHE A 133 -7.94 -6.10 17.08
CA PHE A 133 -7.66 -5.64 15.74
C PHE A 133 -6.58 -6.51 15.06
N LYS A 134 -6.72 -6.69 13.76
CA LYS A 134 -5.61 -7.17 12.91
C LYS A 134 -4.66 -6.02 12.64
N VAL A 135 -3.38 -6.23 12.95
CA VAL A 135 -2.35 -5.20 12.84
C VAL A 135 -1.11 -5.75 12.14
N GLY A 136 -0.78 -5.19 10.99
CA GLY A 136 0.47 -5.45 10.30
C GLY A 136 1.52 -4.37 10.55
N ILE A 137 2.77 -4.71 10.28
CA ILE A 137 3.90 -3.80 10.35
C ILE A 137 4.39 -3.50 8.94
N ARG A 138 4.46 -2.21 8.59
CA ARG A 138 4.99 -1.75 7.31
C ARG A 138 6.39 -1.16 7.50
N ILE A 139 7.39 -1.86 6.99
CA ILE A 139 8.78 -1.43 6.95
C ILE A 139 8.95 -0.54 5.72
N GLN A 140 8.59 0.72 5.87
CA GLN A 140 8.62 1.71 4.79
C GLN A 140 8.98 3.12 5.30
N PRO A 141 10.04 3.71 4.74
CA PRO A 141 10.99 3.11 3.81
C PRO A 141 11.92 2.11 4.49
N PHE A 142 12.29 1.05 3.78
CA PHE A 142 13.43 0.23 4.18
C PHE A 142 14.71 1.03 3.88
N ILE A 143 15.43 1.42 4.91
CA ILE A 143 16.65 2.25 4.79
C ILE A 143 17.87 1.38 5.08
N PRO A 144 18.73 1.11 4.09
CA PRO A 144 19.94 0.33 4.27
C PRO A 144 20.84 0.86 5.39
N GLY A 145 21.35 -0.04 6.25
CA GLY A 145 22.19 0.33 7.38
C GLY A 145 21.45 0.90 8.60
N ILE A 146 20.14 1.16 8.49
CA ILE A 146 19.32 1.74 9.56
C ILE A 146 18.18 0.79 9.95
N THR A 147 17.45 0.28 8.96
CA THR A 147 16.37 -0.68 9.21
C THR A 147 16.95 -2.00 9.68
N SER A 148 16.52 -2.47 10.85
CA SER A 148 17.04 -3.68 11.52
C SER A 148 15.98 -4.77 11.57
N THR A 149 16.41 -6.03 11.48
CA THR A 149 15.56 -7.22 11.70
C THR A 149 14.98 -7.30 13.11
N ASP A 150 15.43 -6.48 14.05
CA ASP A 150 14.88 -6.39 15.42
C ASP A 150 13.42 -5.91 15.41
N ILE A 151 12.97 -5.25 14.33
CA ILE A 151 11.56 -4.92 14.11
C ILE A 151 10.69 -6.19 14.17
N ILE A 152 11.17 -7.30 13.60
CA ILE A 152 10.45 -8.57 13.58
C ILE A 152 10.34 -9.17 14.99
N ASP A 153 11.37 -9.02 15.82
CA ASP A 153 11.30 -9.49 17.22
C ASP A 153 10.37 -8.63 18.06
N MET A 154 10.44 -7.31 17.87
CA MET A 154 9.60 -6.36 18.61
C MET A 154 8.10 -6.56 18.32
N PHE A 155 7.74 -6.91 17.11
CA PHE A 155 6.36 -7.08 16.65
C PHE A 155 6.05 -8.53 16.23
N SER A 156 6.56 -9.49 16.98
CA SER A 156 6.57 -10.91 16.60
C SER A 156 5.19 -11.58 16.46
N ASP A 157 4.12 -10.95 16.90
CA ASP A 157 2.73 -11.40 16.77
C ASP A 157 1.92 -10.51 15.79
N ALA A 158 2.59 -9.76 14.92
CA ALA A 158 1.93 -9.00 13.86
C ALA A 158 1.28 -9.94 12.83
N ASP A 159 0.12 -9.54 12.32
CA ASP A 159 -0.65 -10.34 11.36
C ASP A 159 -0.04 -10.35 9.96
N ASN A 160 0.83 -9.40 9.66
CA ASN A 160 1.62 -9.36 8.43
C ASN A 160 2.78 -8.37 8.56
N PHE A 161 3.87 -8.64 7.84
CA PHE A 161 4.94 -7.68 7.59
C PHE A 161 4.92 -7.23 6.14
N THR A 162 5.03 -5.93 5.89
CA THR A 162 5.13 -5.40 4.53
C THR A 162 6.46 -4.68 4.39
N ILE A 163 7.28 -5.06 3.41
CA ILE A 163 8.57 -4.43 3.14
C ILE A 163 8.47 -3.62 1.86
N GLU A 164 8.92 -2.36 1.92
CA GLU A 164 9.00 -1.49 0.75
C GLU A 164 10.30 -0.67 0.77
N GLY A 165 11.02 -0.70 -0.35
CA GLY A 165 12.33 -0.09 -0.48
C GLY A 165 12.35 1.43 -0.41
N LEU A 166 13.53 1.96 -0.15
CA LEU A 166 13.80 3.38 -0.22
C LEU A 166 13.59 3.90 -1.64
N LYS A 167 12.76 4.94 -1.76
CA LYS A 167 12.50 5.66 -3.01
C LYS A 167 12.97 7.10 -2.89
N LEU A 168 13.73 7.58 -3.86
CA LEU A 168 14.23 8.95 -3.89
C LEU A 168 13.48 9.79 -4.92
N VAL A 169 13.20 11.04 -4.57
CA VAL A 169 12.62 12.02 -5.49
C VAL A 169 13.74 12.64 -6.31
N PRO A 170 13.80 12.44 -7.64
CA PRO A 170 14.93 12.90 -8.47
C PRO A 170 15.15 14.41 -8.39
N GLN A 171 14.06 15.17 -8.26
CA GLN A 171 14.08 16.64 -8.25
C GLN A 171 14.59 17.25 -6.93
N ASN A 172 14.53 16.49 -5.84
CA ASN A 172 15.02 16.93 -4.54
C ASN A 172 16.49 16.54 -4.35
N LYS A 173 17.41 17.35 -4.87
CA LYS A 173 18.84 17.05 -4.87
C LYS A 173 19.40 16.95 -3.44
N GLU A 174 19.09 17.91 -2.59
CA GLU A 174 19.57 17.98 -1.21
C GLU A 174 19.18 16.73 -0.41
N HIS A 175 17.90 16.38 -0.44
CA HIS A 175 17.40 15.19 0.24
C HIS A 175 17.99 13.89 -0.34
N LYS A 176 18.17 13.84 -1.66
CA LYS A 176 18.83 12.71 -2.32
C LYS A 176 20.27 12.55 -1.85
N GLU A 177 21.06 13.63 -1.84
CA GLU A 177 22.45 13.63 -1.40
C GLU A 177 22.57 13.21 0.07
N TYR A 178 21.71 13.75 0.94
CA TYR A 178 21.63 13.36 2.34
C TYR A 178 21.37 11.83 2.51
N LEU A 179 20.39 11.29 1.79
CA LEU A 179 20.07 9.85 1.89
C LEU A 179 21.16 8.95 1.29
N LEU A 180 21.85 9.38 0.25
CA LEU A 180 23.00 8.65 -0.30
C LEU A 180 24.17 8.63 0.70
N GLU A 181 24.47 9.75 1.34
CA GLU A 181 25.50 9.83 2.40
C GLU A 181 25.12 8.95 3.59
N LEU A 182 23.89 9.07 4.07
CA LEU A 182 23.37 8.31 5.22
C LEU A 182 23.43 6.79 5.02
N THR A 183 23.19 6.32 3.79
CA THR A 183 23.08 4.88 3.47
C THR A 183 24.34 4.30 2.87
N GLY A 184 25.31 5.13 2.49
CA GLY A 184 26.50 4.71 1.74
C GLY A 184 26.22 4.26 0.30
N LEU A 185 25.00 4.44 -0.18
CA LEU A 185 24.58 4.09 -1.54
C LEU A 185 25.07 5.12 -2.57
N LYS A 186 25.16 4.70 -3.83
CA LYS A 186 25.54 5.54 -4.96
C LYS A 186 24.33 5.80 -5.86
N SER A 187 24.34 6.91 -6.58
CA SER A 187 23.30 7.18 -7.58
C SER A 187 23.16 6.07 -8.63
N SER A 188 24.26 5.35 -8.92
CA SER A 188 24.28 4.21 -9.83
C SER A 188 23.53 2.98 -9.32
N ASP A 189 23.20 2.93 -8.03
CA ASP A 189 22.48 1.83 -7.40
C ASP A 189 20.96 1.93 -7.62
N PHE A 190 20.52 3.02 -8.23
CA PHE A 190 19.12 3.31 -8.48
C PHE A 190 18.78 3.25 -9.96
N THR A 191 17.52 2.90 -10.24
CA THR A 191 16.89 3.01 -11.56
C THR A 191 15.71 3.99 -11.47
N GLN A 192 15.45 4.70 -12.57
CA GLN A 192 14.34 5.66 -12.61
C GLN A 192 13.09 4.98 -13.16
N MET A 193 12.07 4.87 -12.31
CA MET A 193 10.73 4.42 -12.67
C MET A 193 9.71 5.40 -12.05
N GLY A 194 9.70 6.64 -12.55
CA GLY A 194 9.02 7.77 -11.91
C GLY A 194 9.83 8.31 -10.74
N LEU A 195 9.88 7.62 -9.62
CA LEU A 195 10.86 7.82 -8.55
C LEU A 195 12.15 7.02 -8.84
N LEU A 196 13.23 7.38 -8.17
CA LEU A 196 14.44 6.55 -8.16
C LEU A 196 14.22 5.41 -7.17
N ASN A 197 14.24 4.19 -7.68
CA ASN A 197 14.14 2.96 -6.89
C ASN A 197 15.50 2.25 -6.89
N LEU A 198 15.87 1.62 -5.79
CA LEU A 198 17.03 0.73 -5.77
C LEU A 198 16.86 -0.38 -6.80
N LYS A 199 17.95 -0.76 -7.45
CA LYS A 199 17.96 -1.87 -8.40
C LYS A 199 17.48 -3.17 -7.73
N PRO A 200 16.74 -4.03 -8.45
CA PRO A 200 16.20 -5.28 -7.88
C PRO A 200 17.24 -6.15 -7.19
N GLU A 201 18.41 -6.33 -7.83
CA GLU A 201 19.51 -7.14 -7.30
C GLU A 201 20.09 -6.62 -5.97
N ILE A 202 19.97 -5.31 -5.72
CA ILE A 202 20.38 -4.70 -4.45
C ILE A 202 19.27 -4.91 -3.41
N ARG A 203 18.00 -4.68 -3.76
CA ARG A 203 16.88 -4.87 -2.86
C ARG A 203 16.77 -6.32 -2.37
N ILE A 204 16.93 -7.30 -3.26
CA ILE A 204 16.91 -8.72 -2.90
C ILE A 204 17.92 -8.99 -1.79
N LYS A 205 19.18 -8.57 -1.96
CA LYS A 205 20.23 -8.75 -0.95
C LYS A 205 19.93 -8.07 0.38
N LEU A 206 19.28 -6.90 0.32
CA LEU A 206 18.92 -6.14 1.53
C LEU A 206 17.75 -6.78 2.27
N TYR A 207 16.79 -7.37 1.54
CA TYR A 207 15.61 -8.00 2.13
C TYR A 207 15.85 -9.43 2.59
N GLU A 208 16.82 -10.12 2.02
CA GLU A 208 17.12 -11.53 2.34
C GLU A 208 17.21 -11.83 3.85
N PRO A 209 17.92 -11.05 4.69
CA PRO A 209 17.96 -11.30 6.14
C PRO A 209 16.58 -11.16 6.80
N PHE A 210 15.74 -10.25 6.31
CA PHE A 210 14.38 -10.06 6.82
C PHE A 210 13.48 -11.22 6.42
N ILE A 211 13.49 -11.58 5.14
CA ILE A 211 12.74 -12.69 4.57
C ILE A 211 13.06 -13.96 5.33
N LYS A 212 14.34 -14.29 5.45
CA LYS A 212 14.81 -15.47 6.18
C LYS A 212 14.29 -15.51 7.63
N LYS A 213 14.39 -14.39 8.34
CA LYS A 213 13.92 -14.31 9.73
C LYS A 213 12.40 -14.43 9.86
N LEU A 214 11.64 -13.88 8.91
CA LEU A 214 10.18 -14.01 8.84
C LEU A 214 9.78 -15.47 8.57
N GLU A 215 10.44 -16.13 7.61
CA GLU A 215 10.22 -17.54 7.30
C GLU A 215 10.57 -18.46 8.48
N GLU A 216 11.72 -18.23 9.14
CA GLU A 216 12.13 -18.99 10.34
C GLU A 216 11.11 -18.87 11.49
N LYS A 217 10.40 -17.76 11.57
CA LYS A 217 9.34 -17.53 12.57
C LYS A 217 7.95 -17.94 12.10
N GLY A 218 7.79 -18.36 10.84
CA GLY A 218 6.50 -18.70 10.26
C GLY A 218 5.54 -17.50 10.16
N LEU A 219 6.07 -16.30 9.95
CA LEU A 219 5.31 -15.06 9.87
C LEU A 219 4.98 -14.70 8.42
N ASP A 220 3.77 -14.22 8.19
CA ASP A 220 3.33 -13.76 6.89
C ASP A 220 3.96 -12.42 6.52
N TYR A 221 4.35 -12.28 5.26
CA TYR A 221 4.94 -11.05 4.76
C TYR A 221 4.63 -10.78 3.29
N SER A 222 4.70 -9.50 2.94
CA SER A 222 4.51 -8.97 1.59
C SER A 222 5.69 -8.10 1.21
N ILE A 223 6.04 -8.10 -0.07
CA ILE A 223 6.96 -7.10 -0.63
C ILE A 223 6.12 -6.13 -1.45
N ALA A 224 6.08 -4.86 -1.05
CA ALA A 224 5.22 -3.85 -1.68
C ALA A 224 5.87 -3.16 -2.90
N ASP A 225 7.12 -3.44 -3.19
CA ASP A 225 7.77 -3.00 -4.43
C ASP A 225 7.15 -3.73 -5.62
N ASN A 226 6.66 -2.97 -6.60
CA ASN A 226 5.84 -3.46 -7.72
C ASN A 226 6.46 -4.58 -8.55
N ASP A 227 7.78 -4.66 -8.60
CA ASP A 227 8.55 -5.64 -9.35
C ASP A 227 9.07 -6.80 -8.46
N MET A 228 8.64 -6.88 -7.20
CA MET A 228 9.18 -7.84 -6.22
C MET A 228 8.11 -8.60 -5.43
N HIS A 229 6.84 -8.51 -5.79
CA HIS A 229 5.75 -9.21 -5.08
C HIS A 229 5.93 -10.73 -5.01
N GLN A 230 6.63 -11.32 -5.99
CA GLN A 230 6.92 -12.75 -6.04
C GLN A 230 7.75 -13.25 -4.85
N TYR A 231 8.42 -12.38 -4.13
CA TYR A 231 9.22 -12.74 -2.94
C TYR A 231 8.40 -12.71 -1.64
N GLY A 232 7.13 -12.29 -1.69
CA GLY A 232 6.24 -12.31 -0.53
C GLY A 232 5.48 -13.63 -0.39
N THR A 233 5.02 -13.96 0.81
CA THR A 233 4.09 -15.09 1.06
C THR A 233 2.66 -14.72 0.70
N ASN A 234 2.32 -13.43 0.75
CA ASN A 234 1.00 -12.91 0.48
C ASN A 234 0.83 -12.46 -0.98
N LYS A 235 -0.41 -12.56 -1.46
CA LYS A 235 -0.83 -12.07 -2.78
C LYS A 235 -1.03 -10.55 -2.80
N CYS A 236 -1.50 -9.99 -1.71
CA CYS A 236 -1.75 -8.56 -1.53
C CYS A 236 -0.50 -7.84 -1.04
N CYS A 237 -0.14 -6.69 -1.65
CA CYS A 237 0.99 -5.86 -1.22
C CYS A 237 0.84 -5.26 0.19
N CYS A 238 -0.35 -5.33 0.78
CA CYS A 238 -0.64 -4.89 2.14
C CYS A 238 -0.78 -6.03 3.15
N GLY A 239 -0.74 -7.30 2.67
CA GLY A 239 -0.97 -8.50 3.47
C GLY A 239 -2.42 -8.95 3.44
N ASP A 240 -2.65 -10.23 3.06
CA ASP A 240 -4.00 -10.80 2.93
C ASP A 240 -4.77 -10.76 4.25
N ALA A 241 -4.07 -10.92 5.38
CA ALA A 241 -4.69 -10.89 6.71
C ALA A 241 -5.35 -9.55 7.04
N LEU A 242 -4.88 -8.45 6.45
CA LEU A 242 -5.35 -7.09 6.73
C LEU A 242 -6.47 -6.63 5.79
N ILE A 243 -6.76 -7.39 4.75
CA ILE A 243 -7.69 -7.03 3.69
C ILE A 243 -8.89 -7.96 3.73
N HIS A 244 -10.10 -7.40 3.80
CA HIS A 244 -11.33 -8.17 3.72
C HIS A 244 -11.59 -8.65 2.28
N LYS A 245 -11.53 -7.72 1.33
CA LYS A 245 -11.60 -8.01 -0.10
C LYS A 245 -10.64 -7.08 -0.84
N SER A 246 -9.73 -7.66 -1.61
CA SER A 246 -8.69 -6.95 -2.35
C SER A 246 -8.93 -7.02 -3.84
N THR A 247 -8.59 -5.93 -4.54
CA THR A 247 -8.29 -5.97 -5.96
C THR A 247 -6.79 -6.16 -6.12
N ASP A 248 -6.27 -7.32 -6.02
CA ASP A 248 -4.83 -7.59 -6.17
C ASP A 248 -4.27 -7.17 -7.54
N PHE A 249 -5.12 -6.61 -8.37
CA PHE A 249 -4.85 -6.20 -9.74
C PHE A 249 -4.66 -4.71 -9.98
N ASN A 250 -4.60 -3.89 -8.96
CA ASN A 250 -4.14 -2.53 -9.15
C ASN A 250 -2.65 -2.47 -9.55
N ASN A 251 -2.04 -3.64 -9.71
CA ASN A 251 -0.62 -3.79 -9.86
C ASN A 251 -0.27 -4.79 -10.97
N THR A 252 0.39 -4.30 -12.01
CA THR A 252 0.89 -5.12 -13.12
C THR A 252 1.74 -6.29 -12.65
N SER A 253 2.45 -6.16 -11.53
CA SER A 253 3.28 -7.23 -10.97
C SER A 253 2.47 -8.44 -10.50
N MET A 254 1.19 -8.30 -10.17
CA MET A 254 0.35 -9.45 -9.83
C MET A 254 0.06 -10.32 -11.04
N ILE A 255 -0.21 -9.73 -12.20
CA ILE A 255 -0.34 -10.47 -13.46
C ILE A 255 1.00 -11.17 -13.80
N TRP A 256 2.11 -10.52 -13.53
CA TRP A 256 3.45 -11.09 -13.74
C TRP A 256 3.72 -12.27 -12.82
N LYS A 257 3.37 -12.12 -11.53
CA LYS A 257 3.59 -13.16 -10.53
C LYS A 257 2.72 -14.40 -10.77
N TYR A 258 1.46 -14.19 -11.13
CA TYR A 258 0.47 -15.26 -11.12
C TYR A 258 -0.15 -15.56 -12.49
N GLY A 259 0.10 -14.72 -13.50
CA GLY A 259 -0.47 -14.85 -14.84
C GLY A 259 -1.88 -14.31 -14.97
N ILE A 260 -2.36 -14.24 -16.24
CA ILE A 260 -3.66 -13.65 -16.56
C ILE A 260 -4.83 -14.52 -16.09
N ASP A 261 -4.67 -15.84 -16.08
CA ASP A 261 -5.76 -16.73 -15.66
C ASP A 261 -6.01 -16.60 -14.16
N TYR A 262 -4.95 -16.47 -13.37
CA TYR A 262 -5.08 -16.13 -11.95
C TYR A 262 -5.77 -14.77 -11.77
N ALA A 263 -5.47 -13.80 -12.63
CA ALA A 263 -6.13 -12.51 -12.63
C ALA A 263 -7.66 -12.64 -12.78
N LYS A 264 -8.11 -13.49 -13.69
CA LYS A 264 -9.54 -13.76 -13.92
C LYS A 264 -10.25 -14.35 -12.71
N GLU A 265 -9.53 -15.12 -11.90
CA GLU A 265 -10.08 -15.75 -10.71
C GLU A 265 -10.19 -14.80 -9.50
N GLN A 266 -9.42 -13.72 -9.50
CA GLN A 266 -9.31 -12.82 -8.33
C GLN A 266 -10.21 -11.59 -8.40
N ILE A 267 -10.81 -11.29 -9.54
CA ILE A 267 -11.72 -10.16 -9.70
C ILE A 267 -13.05 -10.59 -10.27
N ASP A 268 -14.06 -9.77 -10.00
CA ASP A 268 -15.38 -10.00 -10.56
C ASP A 268 -15.32 -9.97 -12.09
N GLU A 269 -15.94 -10.95 -12.73
CA GLU A 269 -15.93 -11.12 -14.18
C GLU A 269 -16.40 -9.85 -14.92
N GLU A 270 -17.38 -9.14 -14.35
CA GLU A 270 -17.88 -7.89 -14.88
C GLU A 270 -16.81 -6.80 -14.94
N ILE A 271 -15.94 -6.73 -13.91
CA ILE A 271 -14.83 -5.77 -13.88
C ILE A 271 -13.74 -6.22 -14.86
N PHE A 272 -13.44 -7.51 -14.90
CA PHE A 272 -12.42 -8.05 -15.78
C PHE A 272 -12.76 -7.84 -17.26
N ASN A 273 -14.00 -8.08 -17.63
CA ASN A 273 -14.49 -7.99 -18.99
C ASN A 273 -15.15 -6.64 -19.33
N CYS A 274 -15.00 -5.62 -18.49
CA CYS A 274 -15.53 -4.30 -18.74
C CYS A 274 -15.03 -3.76 -20.08
N GLY A 275 -15.90 -3.73 -21.08
CA GLY A 275 -15.63 -3.22 -22.41
C GLY A 275 -16.02 -1.76 -22.61
N VAL A 276 -16.36 -1.04 -21.55
CA VAL A 276 -16.78 0.35 -21.61
C VAL A 276 -15.57 1.23 -21.92
N ARG A 277 -15.63 1.93 -23.04
CA ARG A 277 -14.59 2.89 -23.43
C ARG A 277 -14.47 3.98 -22.39
N ASP A 278 -13.23 4.30 -22.00
CA ASP A 278 -12.91 5.28 -20.96
C ASP A 278 -13.42 4.92 -19.56
N CYS A 279 -13.90 3.69 -19.35
CA CYS A 279 -14.17 3.19 -18.02
C CYS A 279 -12.89 3.20 -17.18
N LYS A 280 -13.02 3.60 -15.89
CA LYS A 280 -11.91 3.61 -14.96
C LYS A 280 -11.59 2.23 -14.39
N CYS A 281 -12.32 1.18 -14.77
CA CYS A 281 -12.05 -0.19 -14.32
C CYS A 281 -10.63 -0.64 -14.61
N ASN A 282 -10.07 -0.23 -15.75
CA ASN A 282 -8.69 -0.52 -16.10
C ASN A 282 -7.66 0.18 -15.19
N GLN A 283 -8.05 1.20 -14.42
CA GLN A 283 -7.17 1.86 -13.45
C GLN A 283 -6.87 0.97 -12.24
N LEU A 284 -7.67 -0.08 -12.02
CA LEU A 284 -7.38 -1.10 -11.01
C LEU A 284 -6.12 -1.88 -11.33
N PHE A 285 -5.76 -1.99 -12.61
CA PHE A 285 -4.65 -2.82 -13.09
C PHE A 285 -3.40 -2.02 -13.38
N THR A 286 -3.51 -0.71 -13.38
CA THR A 286 -2.38 0.15 -13.70
C THR A 286 -2.39 1.36 -12.82
N SER A 287 -1.34 1.55 -12.07
CA SER A 287 -1.12 2.78 -11.32
C SER A 287 -0.96 4.01 -12.22
N ASN A 288 -0.82 3.82 -13.54
CA ASN A 288 -0.64 4.87 -14.52
C ASN A 288 -1.60 4.69 -15.67
N ARG A 289 -2.36 5.73 -15.95
CA ARG A 289 -3.27 5.95 -17.05
C ARG A 289 -2.89 5.17 -18.31
N GLN A 290 -3.60 4.09 -18.57
CA GLN A 290 -3.44 3.31 -19.80
C GLN A 290 -4.43 3.83 -20.83
N GLU A 291 -4.06 4.91 -21.48
CA GLU A 291 -4.85 5.42 -22.60
C GLU A 291 -5.06 4.31 -23.64
N GLY A 292 -6.32 4.09 -23.98
CA GLY A 292 -6.70 3.17 -25.04
C GLY A 292 -6.89 1.70 -24.66
N CYS A 293 -6.80 1.31 -23.38
CA CYS A 293 -7.19 -0.03 -22.95
C CYS A 293 -8.65 -0.02 -22.46
N VAL A 294 -9.44 -1.00 -22.89
CA VAL A 294 -10.87 -1.10 -22.56
C VAL A 294 -11.18 -2.25 -21.59
N SER A 295 -10.22 -3.14 -21.35
CA SER A 295 -10.34 -4.26 -20.39
C SER A 295 -8.97 -4.66 -19.84
N VAL A 296 -8.96 -5.54 -18.83
CA VAL A 296 -7.73 -6.16 -18.32
C VAL A 296 -7.05 -7.00 -19.39
N GLN A 297 -7.83 -7.76 -20.14
CA GLN A 297 -7.30 -8.56 -21.24
C GLN A 297 -6.66 -7.66 -22.31
N ASP A 298 -7.32 -6.58 -22.69
CA ASP A 298 -6.78 -5.62 -23.66
C ASP A 298 -5.48 -4.95 -23.15
N PHE A 299 -5.42 -4.65 -21.85
CA PHE A 299 -4.20 -4.17 -21.22
C PHE A 299 -3.09 -5.22 -21.26
N TYR A 300 -3.40 -6.47 -20.90
CA TYR A 300 -2.46 -7.59 -20.93
C TYR A 300 -1.90 -7.77 -22.36
N ASP A 301 -2.77 -7.86 -23.36
CA ASP A 301 -2.38 -8.06 -24.74
C ASP A 301 -1.53 -6.91 -25.30
N LYS A 302 -1.85 -5.68 -24.95
CA LYS A 302 -1.13 -4.50 -25.42
C LYS A 302 0.20 -4.25 -24.72
N ARG A 303 0.33 -4.63 -23.46
CA ARG A 303 1.47 -4.25 -22.62
C ARG A 303 2.41 -5.38 -22.30
N PHE A 304 1.89 -6.56 -22.01
CA PHE A 304 2.73 -7.69 -21.62
C PHE A 304 3.35 -8.40 -22.82
N TYR A 305 2.67 -8.46 -23.95
CA TYR A 305 3.18 -9.08 -25.17
C TYR A 305 4.06 -8.19 -26.05
N ARG A 306 4.21 -6.92 -25.76
CA ARG A 306 5.13 -6.07 -26.51
C ARG A 306 6.57 -6.32 -26.08
N LYS A 307 7.36 -6.97 -26.92
CA LYS A 307 8.81 -7.24 -26.74
C LYS A 307 9.67 -6.00 -26.42
N SER A 308 9.15 -4.80 -26.64
CA SER A 308 9.85 -3.53 -26.39
C SER A 308 9.41 -2.82 -25.11
N SER A 309 8.51 -3.40 -24.32
CA SER A 309 8.12 -2.82 -23.05
C SER A 309 9.17 -3.09 -21.98
N PRO A 310 9.66 -2.09 -21.24
CA PRO A 310 10.53 -2.33 -20.06
C PRO A 310 9.84 -3.17 -18.98
N PHE A 311 8.56 -3.46 -19.15
CA PHE A 311 7.74 -4.32 -18.32
C PHE A 311 7.48 -5.70 -18.93
N SER A 312 8.17 -6.10 -20.00
CA SER A 312 8.00 -7.46 -20.52
C SER A 312 8.67 -8.46 -19.58
N PRO A 313 8.10 -9.68 -19.37
CA PRO A 313 8.69 -10.72 -18.55
C PRO A 313 10.15 -11.01 -18.90
N GLU A 314 10.48 -10.97 -20.19
CA GLU A 314 11.85 -11.15 -20.71
C GLU A 314 12.86 -10.10 -20.19
N PHE A 315 12.39 -8.96 -19.73
CA PHE A 315 13.23 -7.88 -19.21
C PHE A 315 13.49 -7.98 -17.71
N LEU A 316 12.52 -8.50 -16.96
CA LEU A 316 12.61 -8.60 -15.49
C LEU A 316 13.08 -9.99 -15.01
N TYR A 317 12.85 -11.02 -15.83
CA TYR A 317 13.18 -12.40 -15.50
C TYR A 317 14.13 -12.99 -16.57
N LYS A 318 15.27 -12.36 -16.79
CA LYS A 318 16.40 -13.09 -17.36
C LYS A 318 16.82 -14.08 -16.28
N GLU A 319 16.34 -15.32 -16.40
CA GLU A 319 17.02 -16.43 -15.78
C GLU A 319 18.47 -16.39 -16.28
N GLU A 320 19.40 -16.22 -15.37
CA GLU A 320 20.80 -16.50 -15.66
C GLU A 320 20.86 -17.99 -16.03
N LYS A 321 21.09 -18.24 -17.32
CA LYS A 321 21.45 -19.56 -17.79
C LYS A 321 22.89 -19.86 -17.43
#